data_690c48c48f64ca4f729733faecc414b8
#
_entry.id   690c48c48f64ca4f729733faecc414b8
#
_cell.length_a   1.000
_cell.length_b   1.000
_cell.length_c   1.000
_cell.angle_alpha   90.00
_cell.angle_beta   90.00
_cell.angle_gamma   90.00
#
_symmetry.space_group_name_H-M   'P 1'
#
loop_
_entity.id
_entity.type
_entity.pdbx_description
1 polymer ?
#
loop_
_entity_poly.entity_id
_entity_poly.type
_entity_poly.pdbx_seq_one_letter_code
_entity_poly.pdbx_strand_id
1 'polypeptide(L)'
;KEEAVGKYRAAADVRDERDEDFLVIARTDARGAVDGSMEKAIDRANAYCEAGADVAFVEGPVDEAEMEAACEHVEAPMLYNYAGISPKVDADRLASMGYDLVIYPSFTNKIAIRTVYEGTQRFLEDPKVTMDGVLGDFEALPFDLHEFSGFPDVVEWERKYLPDEDAEKYEGTEGADIGE
;
A
#
# COMPACT_ATOMS: atom_id res chain seq x y z
N LYS A 1 -22.96 -14.32 8.16
CA LYS A 1 -22.33 -14.68 6.87
C LYS A 1 -23.15 -14.18 5.68
N GLU A 2 -24.44 -14.44 5.69
CA GLU A 2 -25.37 -14.14 4.57
C GLU A 2 -25.42 -12.64 4.22
N GLU A 3 -25.42 -11.76 5.22
CA GLU A 3 -25.37 -10.31 5.00
C GLU A 3 -24.09 -9.88 4.28
N ALA A 4 -22.93 -10.42 4.67
CA ALA A 4 -21.66 -10.12 4.03
C ALA A 4 -21.61 -10.67 2.59
N VAL A 5 -22.10 -11.88 2.37
CA VAL A 5 -22.26 -12.47 1.02
C VAL A 5 -23.10 -11.55 0.11
N GLY A 6 -24.22 -11.00 0.62
CA GLY A 6 -25.02 -10.03 -0.13
C GLY A 6 -24.27 -8.74 -0.49
N LYS A 7 -23.41 -8.25 0.41
CA LYS A 7 -22.58 -7.06 0.14
C LYS A 7 -21.51 -7.31 -0.91
N TYR A 8 -20.83 -8.47 -0.86
CA TYR A 8 -19.84 -8.83 -1.88
C TYR A 8 -20.46 -9.05 -3.24
N ARG A 9 -21.65 -9.68 -3.31
CA ARG A 9 -22.40 -9.81 -4.57
C ARG A 9 -22.74 -8.45 -5.18
N ALA A 10 -23.25 -7.51 -4.36
CA ALA A 10 -23.54 -6.18 -4.84
C ALA A 10 -22.28 -5.42 -5.32
N ALA A 11 -21.14 -5.61 -4.67
CA ALA A 11 -19.87 -5.03 -5.10
C ALA A 11 -19.39 -5.63 -6.43
N ALA A 12 -19.50 -6.95 -6.59
CA ALA A 12 -19.17 -7.65 -7.83
C ALA A 12 -20.06 -7.21 -9.00
N ASP A 13 -21.37 -7.09 -8.77
CA ASP A 13 -22.31 -6.60 -9.78
C ASP A 13 -21.93 -5.20 -10.29
N VAL A 14 -21.53 -4.29 -9.38
CA VAL A 14 -21.09 -2.93 -9.74
C VAL A 14 -19.76 -2.93 -10.47
N ARG A 15 -18.80 -3.77 -10.05
CA ARG A 15 -17.51 -3.96 -10.74
C ARG A 15 -17.77 -4.40 -12.18
N ASP A 16 -18.54 -5.45 -12.37
CA ASP A 16 -18.82 -6.04 -13.69
C ASP A 16 -19.56 -5.06 -14.62
N GLU A 17 -20.37 -4.13 -14.06
CA GLU A 17 -21.05 -3.09 -14.82
C GLU A 17 -20.16 -1.92 -15.22
N ARG A 18 -19.18 -1.54 -14.34
CA ARG A 18 -18.50 -0.25 -14.46
C ARG A 18 -17.01 -0.33 -14.77
N ASP A 19 -16.32 -1.32 -14.23
CA ASP A 19 -14.89 -1.46 -14.34
C ASP A 19 -14.48 -2.90 -13.99
N GLU A 20 -14.42 -3.75 -14.99
CA GLU A 20 -14.08 -5.18 -14.83
C GLU A 20 -12.65 -5.44 -14.34
N ASP A 21 -11.76 -4.44 -14.45
CA ASP A 21 -10.38 -4.52 -13.95
C ASP A 21 -10.26 -4.17 -12.46
N PHE A 22 -11.35 -3.68 -11.83
CA PHE A 22 -11.37 -3.37 -10.40
C PHE A 22 -11.43 -4.63 -9.56
N LEU A 23 -10.49 -4.82 -8.61
CA LEU A 23 -10.44 -6.00 -7.75
C LEU A 23 -11.24 -5.83 -6.45
N VAL A 24 -12.13 -6.77 -6.16
CA VAL A 24 -12.86 -6.86 -4.89
C VAL A 24 -12.14 -7.82 -3.96
N ILE A 25 -11.52 -7.30 -2.90
CA ILE A 25 -10.82 -8.09 -1.88
C ILE A 25 -11.75 -8.33 -0.70
N ALA A 26 -12.02 -9.60 -0.40
CA ALA A 26 -12.92 -10.00 0.68
C ALA A 26 -12.17 -10.34 1.95
N ARG A 27 -12.24 -9.45 2.94
CA ARG A 27 -11.66 -9.68 4.27
C ARG A 27 -12.63 -10.37 5.21
N THR A 28 -12.11 -11.32 6.00
CA THR A 28 -12.79 -11.91 7.14
C THR A 28 -11.92 -11.88 8.39
N ASP A 29 -12.47 -11.43 9.50
CA ASP A 29 -11.87 -11.41 10.84
C ASP A 29 -12.43 -12.54 11.72
N ALA A 30 -13.11 -13.52 11.14
CA ALA A 30 -13.82 -14.56 11.86
C ALA A 30 -12.91 -15.47 12.68
N ARG A 31 -11.61 -15.54 12.35
CA ARG A 31 -10.62 -16.27 13.15
C ARG A 31 -10.49 -15.69 14.56
N GLY A 32 -10.39 -14.36 14.66
CA GLY A 32 -10.21 -13.62 15.92
C GLY A 32 -11.50 -13.21 16.62
N ALA A 33 -12.67 -13.51 16.06
CA ALA A 33 -13.95 -13.15 16.64
C ALA A 33 -14.27 -13.99 17.91
N VAL A 34 -15.23 -13.54 18.71
CA VAL A 34 -15.77 -14.35 19.81
C VAL A 34 -16.32 -15.67 19.23
N ASP A 35 -15.91 -16.79 19.78
CA ASP A 35 -16.18 -18.12 19.24
C ASP A 35 -15.68 -18.34 17.80
N GLY A 36 -14.68 -17.55 17.38
CA GLY A 36 -14.04 -17.65 16.06
C GLY A 36 -13.12 -18.87 15.92
N SER A 37 -12.81 -19.21 14.68
CA SER A 37 -11.82 -20.23 14.35
C SER A 37 -11.32 -20.06 12.93
N MET A 38 -10.18 -20.68 12.58
CA MET A 38 -9.68 -20.70 11.22
C MET A 38 -10.68 -21.36 10.25
N GLU A 39 -11.32 -22.45 10.65
CA GLU A 39 -12.36 -23.13 9.87
C GLU A 39 -13.52 -22.18 9.51
N LYS A 40 -14.00 -21.39 10.49
CA LYS A 40 -15.04 -20.38 10.25
C LYS A 40 -14.57 -19.24 9.33
N ALA A 41 -13.30 -18.88 9.41
CA ALA A 41 -12.72 -17.87 8.53
C ALA A 41 -12.61 -18.37 7.10
N ILE A 42 -12.17 -19.61 6.89
CA ILE A 42 -12.10 -20.28 5.59
C ILE A 42 -13.50 -20.42 4.97
N ASP A 43 -14.50 -20.91 5.74
CA ASP A 43 -15.90 -21.01 5.29
C ASP A 43 -16.46 -19.66 4.82
N ARG A 44 -16.10 -18.56 5.50
CA ARG A 44 -16.53 -17.22 5.10
C ARG A 44 -15.77 -16.74 3.87
N ALA A 45 -14.45 -16.91 3.81
CA ALA A 45 -13.64 -16.50 2.68
C ALA A 45 -14.14 -17.15 1.39
N ASN A 46 -14.37 -18.46 1.38
CA ASN A 46 -14.93 -19.17 0.24
C ASN A 46 -16.31 -18.63 -0.16
N ALA A 47 -17.22 -18.45 0.81
CA ALA A 47 -18.55 -17.90 0.53
C ALA A 47 -18.53 -16.48 -0.04
N TYR A 48 -17.53 -15.67 0.30
CA TYR A 48 -17.37 -14.31 -0.23
C TYR A 48 -16.81 -14.33 -1.65
N CYS A 49 -15.88 -15.23 -1.94
CA CYS A 49 -15.34 -15.43 -3.29
C CYS A 49 -16.37 -16.05 -4.23
N GLU A 50 -17.17 -17.00 -3.76
CA GLU A 50 -18.34 -17.52 -4.50
C GLU A 50 -19.39 -16.43 -4.81
N ALA A 51 -19.42 -15.38 -3.98
CA ALA A 51 -20.30 -14.23 -4.20
C ALA A 51 -19.70 -13.17 -5.15
N GLY A 52 -18.49 -13.41 -5.69
CA GLY A 52 -17.87 -12.58 -6.71
C GLY A 52 -16.67 -11.74 -6.22
N ALA A 53 -16.15 -11.96 -5.01
CA ALA A 53 -14.88 -11.38 -4.63
C ALA A 53 -13.71 -12.08 -5.35
N ASP A 54 -12.70 -11.31 -5.74
CA ASP A 54 -11.58 -11.78 -6.57
C ASP A 54 -10.41 -12.34 -5.73
N VAL A 55 -10.25 -11.80 -4.51
CA VAL A 55 -9.15 -12.14 -3.60
C VAL A 55 -9.69 -12.35 -2.20
N ALA A 56 -9.23 -13.38 -1.53
CA ALA A 56 -9.56 -13.64 -0.13
C ALA A 56 -8.48 -13.08 0.81
N PHE A 57 -8.93 -12.47 1.89
CA PHE A 57 -8.08 -11.96 2.96
C PHE A 57 -8.56 -12.51 4.31
N VAL A 58 -7.88 -13.53 4.81
CA VAL A 58 -8.12 -14.12 6.13
C VAL A 58 -7.21 -13.42 7.15
N GLU A 59 -7.80 -12.60 8.03
CA GLU A 59 -7.05 -11.83 9.02
C GLU A 59 -6.66 -12.68 10.22
N GLY A 60 -5.40 -12.49 10.67
CA GLY A 60 -4.91 -12.89 11.96
C GLY A 60 -4.66 -14.39 12.18
N PRO A 61 -4.11 -15.16 11.20
CA PRO A 61 -3.56 -16.45 11.51
C PRO A 61 -2.46 -16.32 12.58
N VAL A 62 -2.38 -17.24 13.53
CA VAL A 62 -1.45 -17.11 14.66
C VAL A 62 -0.19 -17.95 14.52
N ASP A 63 -0.19 -18.91 13.61
CA ASP A 63 0.97 -19.77 13.32
C ASP A 63 0.98 -20.18 11.83
N GLU A 64 2.08 -20.79 11.40
CA GLU A 64 2.23 -21.23 10.02
C GLU A 64 1.24 -22.35 9.63
N ALA A 65 0.79 -23.16 10.57
CA ALA A 65 -0.18 -24.20 10.29
C ALA A 65 -1.55 -23.60 9.91
N GLU A 66 -1.98 -22.54 10.59
CA GLU A 66 -3.19 -21.78 10.21
C GLU A 66 -3.02 -21.06 8.86
N MET A 67 -1.81 -20.56 8.55
CA MET A 67 -1.51 -19.95 7.27
C MET A 67 -1.60 -20.95 6.12
N GLU A 68 -0.98 -22.12 6.27
CA GLU A 68 -1.04 -23.21 5.29
C GLU A 68 -2.48 -23.72 5.11
N ALA A 69 -3.21 -23.93 6.20
CA ALA A 69 -4.60 -24.36 6.13
C ALA A 69 -5.50 -23.35 5.41
N ALA A 70 -5.27 -22.04 5.60
CA ALA A 70 -6.01 -21.02 4.88
C ALA A 70 -5.75 -21.10 3.37
N CYS A 71 -4.49 -21.21 2.94
CA CYS A 71 -4.13 -21.33 1.52
C CYS A 71 -4.57 -22.68 0.92
N GLU A 72 -4.55 -23.77 1.68
CA GLU A 72 -4.97 -25.08 1.19
C GLU A 72 -6.49 -25.17 0.96
N HIS A 73 -7.29 -24.47 1.77
CA HIS A 73 -8.74 -24.65 1.78
C HIS A 73 -9.54 -23.45 1.28
N VAL A 74 -8.89 -22.32 0.97
CA VAL A 74 -9.56 -21.21 0.29
C VAL A 74 -9.33 -21.32 -1.21
N GLU A 75 -10.43 -21.38 -1.96
CA GLU A 75 -10.41 -21.59 -3.42
C GLU A 75 -10.33 -20.25 -4.20
N ALA A 76 -9.42 -19.37 -3.78
CA ALA A 76 -9.23 -18.04 -4.41
C ALA A 76 -7.80 -17.54 -4.16
N PRO A 77 -7.30 -16.58 -4.94
CA PRO A 77 -6.06 -15.88 -4.64
C PRO A 77 -6.06 -15.33 -3.21
N MET A 78 -4.94 -15.51 -2.50
CA MET A 78 -4.82 -15.19 -1.08
C MET A 78 -3.98 -13.95 -0.82
N LEU A 79 -4.49 -13.04 0.02
CA LEU A 79 -3.77 -11.88 0.51
C LEU A 79 -3.31 -12.09 1.95
N TYR A 80 -2.00 -11.86 2.19
CA TYR A 80 -1.40 -11.86 3.52
C TYR A 80 -1.19 -10.45 4.06
N ASN A 81 -1.57 -10.24 5.33
CA ASN A 81 -1.31 -9.00 6.04
C ASN A 81 -0.09 -9.16 6.96
N TYR A 82 1.04 -8.54 6.58
CA TYR A 82 2.28 -8.59 7.34
C TYR A 82 2.22 -7.66 8.57
N ALA A 83 1.22 -7.86 9.42
CA ALA A 83 0.97 -7.03 10.59
C ALA A 83 0.38 -7.83 11.77
N GLY A 84 0.19 -7.16 12.89
CA GLY A 84 -0.49 -7.71 14.06
C GLY A 84 0.21 -8.95 14.63
N ILE A 85 -0.60 -9.95 14.96
CA ILE A 85 -0.18 -11.20 15.59
C ILE A 85 0.32 -12.25 14.60
N SER A 86 0.06 -12.06 13.31
CA SER A 86 0.42 -13.01 12.27
C SER A 86 1.93 -13.24 12.19
N PRO A 87 2.39 -14.47 11.90
CA PRO A 87 3.81 -14.82 11.80
C PRO A 87 4.58 -13.92 10.83
N LYS A 88 5.84 -13.65 11.14
CA LYS A 88 6.73 -12.87 10.29
C LYS A 88 7.68 -13.80 9.55
N VAL A 89 7.24 -14.25 8.39
CA VAL A 89 7.99 -15.12 7.49
C VAL A 89 8.41 -14.35 6.24
N ASP A 90 9.44 -14.83 5.54
CA ASP A 90 9.89 -14.18 4.32
C ASP A 90 8.93 -14.38 3.13
N ALA A 91 9.16 -13.63 2.04
CA ALA A 91 8.29 -13.67 0.86
C ALA A 91 8.30 -15.04 0.17
N ASP A 92 9.46 -15.71 0.12
CA ASP A 92 9.56 -17.04 -0.51
C ASP A 92 8.74 -18.08 0.26
N ARG A 93 8.75 -17.98 1.59
CA ARG A 93 7.94 -18.85 2.44
C ARG A 93 6.44 -18.59 2.25
N LEU A 94 6.01 -17.31 2.20
CA LEU A 94 4.62 -16.94 1.90
C LEU A 94 4.17 -17.49 0.55
N ALA A 95 4.97 -17.29 -0.49
CA ALA A 95 4.69 -17.84 -1.83
C ALA A 95 4.60 -19.37 -1.82
N SER A 96 5.47 -20.05 -1.07
CA SER A 96 5.45 -21.52 -0.95
C SER A 96 4.21 -22.06 -0.24
N MET A 97 3.59 -21.27 0.63
CA MET A 97 2.32 -21.61 1.28
C MET A 97 1.10 -21.37 0.37
N GLY A 98 1.23 -20.53 -0.68
CA GLY A 98 0.15 -20.21 -1.61
C GLY A 98 -0.44 -18.80 -1.46
N TYR A 99 0.26 -17.87 -0.81
CA TYR A 99 -0.13 -16.47 -0.81
C TYR A 99 0.32 -15.78 -2.11
N ASP A 100 -0.60 -15.05 -2.74
CA ASP A 100 -0.39 -14.34 -4.01
C ASP A 100 -0.04 -12.88 -3.80
N LEU A 101 -0.58 -12.27 -2.75
CA LEU A 101 -0.43 -10.86 -2.41
C LEU A 101 0.03 -10.69 -0.96
N VAL A 102 0.89 -9.70 -0.72
CA VAL A 102 1.32 -9.33 0.64
C VAL A 102 1.21 -7.83 0.82
N ILE A 103 0.54 -7.40 1.90
CA ILE A 103 0.51 -6.00 2.30
C ILE A 103 1.35 -5.77 3.57
N TYR A 104 2.05 -4.63 3.59
CA TYR A 104 2.88 -4.17 4.71
C TYR A 104 2.28 -2.88 5.30
N PRO A 105 1.21 -2.98 6.10
CA PRO A 105 0.50 -1.81 6.58
C PRO A 105 1.39 -0.94 7.46
N SER A 106 1.29 0.35 7.24
CA SER A 106 2.01 1.38 7.98
C SER A 106 3.55 1.34 7.88
N PHE A 107 4.15 0.57 6.97
CA PHE A 107 5.60 0.49 6.83
C PHE A 107 6.21 1.87 6.54
N THR A 108 5.84 2.46 5.41
CA THR A 108 6.31 3.79 5.00
C THR A 108 5.85 4.90 5.96
N ASN A 109 4.62 4.81 6.44
CA ASN A 109 4.07 5.77 7.40
C ASN A 109 4.87 5.80 8.72
N LYS A 110 5.23 4.64 9.29
CA LYS A 110 6.04 4.57 10.51
C LYS A 110 7.44 5.14 10.33
N ILE A 111 8.07 4.90 9.17
CA ILE A 111 9.36 5.50 8.82
C ILE A 111 9.22 7.03 8.76
N ALA A 112 8.22 7.53 8.03
CA ALA A 112 7.98 8.96 7.90
C ALA A 112 7.71 9.62 9.27
N ILE A 113 6.82 9.06 10.09
CA ILE A 113 6.51 9.58 11.43
C ILE A 113 7.78 9.65 12.28
N ARG A 114 8.58 8.58 12.30
CA ARG A 114 9.79 8.53 13.09
C ARG A 114 10.79 9.59 12.63
N THR A 115 11.05 9.68 11.33
CA THR A 115 11.99 10.64 10.76
C THR A 115 11.57 12.08 11.02
N VAL A 116 10.30 12.40 10.83
CA VAL A 116 9.74 13.72 11.13
C VAL A 116 9.86 14.03 12.62
N TYR A 117 9.51 13.09 13.49
CA TYR A 117 9.62 13.28 14.94
C TYR A 117 11.06 13.55 15.37
N GLU A 118 12.03 12.71 14.97
CA GLU A 118 13.44 12.85 15.35
C GLU A 118 14.05 14.14 14.77
N GLY A 119 13.72 14.48 13.52
CA GLY A 119 14.16 15.74 12.90
C GLY A 119 13.61 16.97 13.64
N THR A 120 12.33 16.93 14.02
CA THR A 120 11.70 18.02 14.79
C THR A 120 12.34 18.16 16.17
N GLN A 121 12.67 17.06 16.87
CA GLN A 121 13.35 17.14 18.17
C GLN A 121 14.72 17.81 18.03
N ARG A 122 15.51 17.42 17.04
CA ARG A 122 16.83 18.06 16.75
C ARG A 122 16.69 19.55 16.47
N PHE A 123 15.68 19.95 15.69
CA PHE A 123 15.40 21.37 15.41
C PHE A 123 15.01 22.16 16.69
N LEU A 124 14.22 21.56 17.58
CA LEU A 124 13.83 22.20 18.83
C LEU A 124 15.01 22.34 19.83
N GLU A 125 15.95 21.40 19.81
CA GLU A 125 17.16 21.44 20.65
C GLU A 125 18.17 22.48 20.14
N ASP A 126 18.33 22.61 18.81
CA ASP A 126 19.19 23.61 18.17
C ASP A 126 18.47 24.25 16.96
N PRO A 127 17.85 25.42 17.12
CA PRO A 127 17.16 26.12 16.01
C PRO A 127 18.10 26.59 14.88
N LYS A 128 19.43 26.44 15.05
CA LYS A 128 20.40 26.68 13.98
C LYS A 128 20.68 25.45 13.13
N VAL A 129 20.11 24.32 13.51
CA VAL A 129 20.15 23.11 12.68
C VAL A 129 19.46 23.46 11.36
N THR A 130 20.26 23.53 10.30
CA THR A 130 19.79 23.70 8.94
C THR A 130 19.12 22.40 8.46
N MET A 131 18.34 22.50 7.39
CA MET A 131 17.82 21.30 6.71
C MET A 131 18.91 20.27 6.44
N ASP A 132 20.11 20.74 6.04
CA ASP A 132 21.27 19.88 5.79
C ASP A 132 21.74 19.15 7.06
N GLY A 133 21.66 19.77 8.23
CA GLY A 133 22.01 19.13 9.50
C GLY A 133 20.97 18.13 9.99
N VAL A 134 19.70 18.31 9.65
CA VAL A 134 18.60 17.37 9.95
C VAL A 134 18.52 16.29 8.88
N LEU A 135 18.78 16.65 7.63
CA LEU A 135 18.68 15.82 6.44
C LEU A 135 20.05 15.36 5.91
N GLY A 136 21.15 15.59 6.64
CA GLY A 136 22.50 15.32 6.18
C GLY A 136 22.76 13.87 5.74
N ASP A 137 21.91 12.95 6.17
CA ASP A 137 21.88 11.59 5.65
C ASP A 137 20.99 11.46 4.39
N PHE A 138 20.26 12.52 3.99
CA PHE A 138 19.41 12.58 2.80
C PHE A 138 20.10 13.17 1.56
N GLU A 139 21.30 13.72 1.69
CA GLU A 139 22.16 13.99 0.52
C GLU A 139 22.45 12.73 -0.32
N ALA A 140 22.08 11.59 0.19
CA ALA A 140 22.20 10.30 -0.47
C ALA A 140 20.86 9.76 -1.03
N LEU A 141 19.86 10.60 -1.31
CA LEU A 141 18.75 10.15 -2.14
C LEU A 141 19.32 9.74 -3.50
N PRO A 142 19.06 8.52 -3.98
CA PRO A 142 19.60 8.02 -5.24
C PRO A 142 18.91 8.66 -6.46
N PHE A 143 18.20 9.75 -6.27
CA PHE A 143 17.43 10.46 -7.30
C PHE A 143 17.31 11.95 -6.94
N ASP A 144 17.20 12.79 -7.96
CA ASP A 144 16.82 14.18 -7.81
C ASP A 144 15.35 14.30 -7.38
N LEU A 145 15.07 15.16 -6.40
CA LEU A 145 13.71 15.30 -5.86
C LEU A 145 12.75 15.95 -6.88
N HIS A 146 13.25 16.82 -7.75
CA HIS A 146 12.45 17.45 -8.79
C HIS A 146 12.10 16.46 -9.90
N GLU A 147 13.07 15.63 -10.33
CA GLU A 147 12.81 14.53 -11.27
C GLU A 147 11.80 13.55 -10.67
N PHE A 148 11.99 13.16 -9.42
CA PHE A 148 11.08 12.25 -8.73
C PHE A 148 9.66 12.81 -8.61
N SER A 149 9.53 14.13 -8.45
CA SER A 149 8.24 14.83 -8.38
C SER A 149 7.59 15.07 -9.74
N GLY A 150 8.23 14.66 -10.84
CA GLY A 150 7.70 14.81 -12.20
C GLY A 150 7.85 16.22 -12.76
N PHE A 151 8.78 17.02 -12.23
CA PHE A 151 8.99 18.41 -12.70
C PHE A 151 9.39 18.50 -14.17
N PRO A 152 10.23 17.60 -14.72
CA PRO A 152 10.54 17.60 -16.15
C PRO A 152 9.32 17.45 -17.05
N ASP A 153 8.33 16.64 -16.64
CA ASP A 153 7.08 16.49 -17.39
C ASP A 153 6.28 17.80 -17.44
N VAL A 154 6.28 18.55 -16.34
CA VAL A 154 5.62 19.88 -16.28
C VAL A 154 6.27 20.83 -17.26
N VAL A 155 7.61 20.90 -17.31
CA VAL A 155 8.35 21.75 -18.27
C VAL A 155 8.06 21.34 -19.72
N GLU A 156 7.97 20.03 -20.00
CA GLU A 156 7.58 19.55 -21.33
C GLU A 156 6.15 19.98 -21.70
N TRP A 157 5.22 19.87 -20.75
CA TRP A 157 3.83 20.30 -20.96
C TRP A 157 3.70 21.81 -21.16
N GLU A 158 4.44 22.62 -20.42
CA GLU A 158 4.50 24.06 -20.61
C GLU A 158 4.96 24.43 -22.01
N ARG A 159 6.08 23.85 -22.48
CA ARG A 159 6.57 24.05 -23.85
C ARG A 159 5.59 23.61 -24.94
N LYS A 160 4.78 22.60 -24.64
CA LYS A 160 3.81 22.06 -25.59
C LYS A 160 2.50 22.84 -25.68
N TYR A 161 2.05 23.40 -24.57
CA TYR A 161 0.69 23.92 -24.44
C TYR A 161 0.61 25.42 -24.17
N LEU A 162 1.66 26.04 -23.67
CA LEU A 162 1.69 27.49 -23.46
C LEU A 162 2.18 28.22 -24.73
N PRO A 163 1.78 29.51 -24.93
CA PRO A 163 2.44 30.39 -25.89
C PRO A 163 3.94 30.49 -25.61
N ASP A 164 4.78 30.64 -26.66
CA ASP A 164 6.24 30.72 -26.51
C ASP A 164 6.68 31.77 -25.51
N GLU A 165 6.03 32.96 -25.52
CA GLU A 165 6.31 34.06 -24.60
C GLU A 165 6.03 33.76 -23.13
N ASP A 166 5.12 32.83 -22.84
CA ASP A 166 4.81 32.37 -21.48
C ASP A 166 5.70 31.20 -21.06
N ALA A 167 6.07 30.31 -21.97
CA ALA A 167 6.99 29.22 -21.72
C ALA A 167 8.43 29.71 -21.41
N GLU A 168 8.86 30.76 -22.07
CA GLU A 168 10.20 31.39 -21.89
C GLU A 168 10.27 32.43 -20.77
N LYS A 169 9.13 32.74 -20.14
CA LYS A 169 9.00 33.86 -19.17
C LYS A 169 9.96 33.76 -17.98
N TYR A 170 10.31 32.58 -17.57
CA TYR A 170 11.14 32.32 -16.40
C TYR A 170 12.55 31.84 -16.75
N GLU A 171 12.91 31.76 -18.05
CA GLU A 171 14.27 31.40 -18.44
C GLU A 171 15.28 32.41 -17.88
N GLY A 172 16.34 31.91 -17.24
CA GLY A 172 17.38 32.71 -16.60
C GLY A 172 17.00 33.39 -15.29
N THR A 173 15.88 32.99 -14.67
CA THR A 173 15.56 33.39 -13.28
C THR A 173 16.05 32.35 -12.29
N GLU A 174 16.40 32.76 -11.03
CA GLU A 174 16.88 31.85 -9.98
C GLU A 174 15.91 30.71 -9.63
N GLY A 175 14.71 30.69 -10.13
CA GLY A 175 13.73 29.64 -9.92
C GLY A 175 13.56 28.68 -11.10
N ALA A 176 14.19 28.97 -12.24
CA ALA A 176 14.04 28.18 -13.46
C ALA A 176 15.16 27.15 -13.69
N ASP A 177 16.30 27.28 -13.02
CA ASP A 177 17.41 26.32 -13.07
C ASP A 177 17.15 25.13 -12.13
N ILE A 178 16.03 24.44 -12.36
CA ILE A 178 15.69 23.23 -11.62
C ILE A 178 16.01 22.06 -12.55
N GLY A 179 17.30 21.76 -12.71
CA GLY A 179 17.68 20.58 -13.51
C GLY A 179 19.04 20.61 -14.20
N GLU A 180 20.07 21.21 -13.60
CA GLU A 180 21.47 20.86 -13.89
C GLU A 180 22.11 20.09 -12.72
#